data_83bcc3b3699782ae16f1bcc7611e6d02
#
_entry.id   83bcc3b3699782ae16f1bcc7611e6d02
#
_cell.length_a   1.000
_cell.length_b   1.000
_cell.length_c   1.000
_cell.angle_alpha   90.00
_cell.angle_beta   90.00
_cell.angle_gamma   90.00
#
_symmetry.space_group_name_H-M   'P 1'
#
loop_
_entity.id
_entity.type
_entity.pdbx_description
1 polymer ?
#
loop_
_entity_poly.entity_id
_entity_poly.type
_entity_poly.pdbx_seq_one_letter_code
_entity_poly.pdbx_strand_id
1 'polypeptide(L)'
;MAVILVVLLYRPLFTEETSWREFSVRNIYRAGKNLENIVSGERVTQTFTASSAFDCILVQGYLKNGEVSDGGCQVEIQDETGKTLVSTFLTAQQIAENQLDLSFEPVVPEPEKETVYTIVIEPRGIGKDHALQLYRFNSSMDLYPNGKLSRNGKEENGNLIFSVYQIKTGTIFRRNFVR
;
A
#
# COMPACT_ATOMS: atom_id res chain seq x y z
N MET A 1 -44.54 26.97 -18.50
CA MET A 1 -44.71 25.50 -18.46
C MET A 1 -43.45 24.70 -18.86
N ALA A 2 -42.54 25.22 -19.69
CA ALA A 2 -41.33 24.52 -20.13
C ALA A 2 -40.27 24.28 -19.04
N VAL A 3 -40.15 25.19 -18.07
CA VAL A 3 -39.12 25.09 -16.99
C VAL A 3 -39.41 23.95 -16.02
N ILE A 4 -40.69 23.64 -15.75
CA ILE A 4 -41.08 22.54 -14.85
C ILE A 4 -40.81 21.17 -15.50
N LEU A 5 -40.91 21.08 -16.82
CA LEU A 5 -40.64 19.84 -17.55
C LEU A 5 -39.12 19.50 -17.55
N VAL A 6 -38.25 20.51 -17.64
CA VAL A 6 -36.80 20.35 -17.57
C VAL A 6 -36.38 19.87 -16.20
N VAL A 7 -36.95 20.43 -15.12
CA VAL A 7 -36.62 20.00 -13.73
C VAL A 7 -37.09 18.56 -13.47
N LEU A 8 -38.19 18.12 -14.04
CA LEU A 8 -38.70 16.75 -13.91
C LEU A 8 -37.87 15.73 -14.71
N LEU A 9 -37.29 16.14 -15.84
CA LEU A 9 -36.40 15.28 -16.63
C LEU A 9 -35.00 15.16 -16.04
N TYR A 10 -34.56 16.12 -15.21
CA TYR A 10 -33.28 16.09 -14.52
C TYR A 10 -33.33 15.45 -13.13
N ARG A 11 -34.48 15.14 -12.58
CA ARG A 11 -34.64 14.49 -11.27
C ARG A 11 -34.04 13.07 -11.12
N PRO A 12 -33.75 12.29 -12.17
CA PRO A 12 -33.11 10.98 -11.97
C PRO A 12 -31.59 11.03 -12.00
N LEU A 13 -30.94 12.19 -12.02
CA LEU A 13 -29.49 12.31 -11.91
C LEU A 13 -29.11 12.41 -10.43
N PHE A 14 -28.87 11.27 -9.80
CA PHE A 14 -28.24 11.26 -8.49
C PHE A 14 -26.73 11.41 -8.69
N THR A 15 -26.19 12.43 -8.04
CA THR A 15 -24.73 12.58 -7.87
C THR A 15 -24.34 11.85 -6.60
N GLU A 16 -23.60 10.75 -6.73
CA GLU A 16 -22.98 10.08 -5.59
C GLU A 16 -21.49 10.43 -5.59
N GLU A 17 -20.99 10.90 -4.47
CA GLU A 17 -19.55 10.93 -4.24
C GLU A 17 -19.08 9.50 -4.08
N THR A 18 -18.21 9.08 -4.95
CA THR A 18 -17.58 7.75 -4.89
C THR A 18 -16.08 7.90 -4.80
N SER A 19 -15.46 7.03 -4.03
CA SER A 19 -14.02 6.88 -4.03
C SER A 19 -13.63 5.60 -4.75
N TRP A 20 -12.54 5.65 -5.51
CA TRP A 20 -11.95 4.46 -6.15
C TRP A 20 -10.43 4.48 -5.98
N ARG A 21 -9.82 3.30 -6.13
CA ARG A 21 -8.37 3.14 -6.07
C ARG A 21 -7.79 3.13 -7.47
N GLU A 22 -6.88 4.06 -7.74
CA GLU A 22 -6.06 4.06 -8.94
C GLU A 22 -4.68 3.49 -8.59
N PHE A 23 -4.37 2.29 -9.09
CA PHE A 23 -3.15 1.58 -8.73
C PHE A 23 -1.97 2.03 -9.59
N SER A 24 -0.88 2.46 -8.96
CA SER A 24 0.43 2.64 -9.58
C SER A 24 1.19 1.31 -9.64
N VAL A 25 1.09 0.51 -8.55
CA VAL A 25 1.68 -0.83 -8.47
C VAL A 25 0.67 -1.77 -7.83
N ARG A 26 0.47 -2.92 -8.43
CA ARG A 26 -0.35 -3.98 -7.87
C ARG A 26 0.37 -5.31 -7.92
N ASN A 27 0.97 -5.68 -6.83
CA ASN A 27 1.60 -6.98 -6.66
C ASN A 27 0.79 -7.81 -5.65
N ILE A 28 -0.44 -8.20 -6.04
CA ILE A 28 -1.37 -8.96 -5.21
C ILE A 28 -1.55 -10.33 -5.85
N TYR A 29 -0.71 -11.28 -5.44
CA TYR A 29 -0.86 -12.67 -5.82
C TYR A 29 -0.93 -13.55 -4.58
N ARG A 30 -1.32 -14.81 -4.75
CA ARG A 30 -1.37 -15.76 -3.64
C ARG A 30 0.00 -15.87 -3.02
N ALA A 31 0.05 -15.66 -1.71
CA ALA A 31 1.27 -15.78 -0.92
C ALA A 31 1.98 -17.11 -1.19
N GLY A 32 3.24 -17.02 -1.58
CA GLY A 32 4.07 -18.19 -1.73
C GLY A 32 4.69 -18.59 -0.41
N LYS A 33 5.56 -17.75 0.12
CA LYS A 33 6.34 -18.02 1.33
C LYS A 33 6.50 -16.73 2.15
N ASN A 34 6.36 -16.81 3.45
CA ASN A 34 6.55 -15.63 4.29
C ASN A 34 8.04 -15.29 4.44
N LEU A 35 8.34 -14.00 4.56
CA LEU A 35 9.56 -13.51 5.17
C LEU A 35 9.30 -13.51 6.68
N GLU A 36 9.87 -14.48 7.39
CA GLU A 36 9.48 -14.84 8.74
C GLU A 36 10.38 -14.22 9.81
N ASN A 37 9.80 -14.11 11.02
CA ASN A 37 10.53 -13.81 12.27
C ASN A 37 11.32 -12.48 12.21
N ILE A 38 10.70 -11.43 11.66
CA ILE A 38 11.30 -10.10 11.64
C ILE A 38 11.03 -9.44 12.99
N VAL A 39 12.08 -9.04 13.69
CA VAL A 39 12.04 -8.51 15.06
C VAL A 39 12.69 -7.12 15.14
N SER A 40 12.53 -6.47 16.29
CA SER A 40 13.16 -5.16 16.56
C SER A 40 14.66 -5.19 16.28
N GLY A 41 15.13 -4.13 15.63
CA GLY A 41 16.49 -3.98 15.17
C GLY A 41 16.77 -4.53 13.78
N GLU A 42 15.81 -5.18 13.15
CA GLU A 42 15.90 -5.62 11.77
C GLU A 42 15.24 -4.60 10.84
N ARG A 43 15.72 -4.56 9.60
CA ARG A 43 15.25 -3.67 8.55
C ARG A 43 14.92 -4.46 7.29
N VAL A 44 13.70 -4.32 6.80
CA VAL A 44 13.27 -4.88 5.52
C VAL A 44 13.04 -3.74 4.54
N THR A 45 13.53 -3.88 3.31
CA THR A 45 13.34 -2.90 2.24
C THR A 45 12.79 -3.56 0.99
N GLN A 46 11.88 -2.88 0.31
CA GLN A 46 11.34 -3.27 -0.99
C GLN A 46 11.36 -2.07 -1.93
N THR A 47 12.07 -2.17 -3.05
CA THR A 47 12.02 -1.13 -4.07
C THR A 47 10.82 -1.32 -5.01
N PHE A 48 10.28 -0.21 -5.48
CA PHE A 48 9.23 -0.20 -6.50
C PHE A 48 9.38 1.04 -7.40
N THR A 49 8.79 0.99 -8.59
CA THR A 49 8.71 2.14 -9.50
C THR A 49 7.29 2.66 -9.57
N ALA A 50 7.14 3.97 -9.63
CA ALA A 50 5.86 4.62 -9.85
C ALA A 50 6.00 5.73 -10.90
N SER A 51 5.00 5.83 -11.79
CA SER A 51 4.89 6.87 -12.82
C SER A 51 3.68 7.78 -12.59
N SER A 52 2.83 7.46 -11.61
CA SER A 52 1.67 8.25 -11.22
C SER A 52 1.70 8.56 -9.73
N ALA A 53 1.00 9.63 -9.32
CA ALA A 53 0.89 10.01 -7.93
C ALA A 53 0.29 8.88 -7.09
N PHE A 54 0.73 8.76 -5.85
CA PHE A 54 0.22 7.80 -4.88
C PHE A 54 0.19 8.42 -3.48
N ASP A 55 -0.78 8.02 -2.68
CA ASP A 55 -1.02 8.47 -1.31
C ASP A 55 -1.30 7.31 -0.35
N CYS A 56 -1.26 6.08 -0.87
CA CYS A 56 -1.51 4.89 -0.09
C CYS A 56 -0.57 3.75 -0.49
N ILE A 57 -0.06 3.05 0.52
CA ILE A 57 0.68 1.80 0.37
C ILE A 57 0.08 0.77 1.31
N LEU A 58 -0.15 -0.42 0.77
CA LEU A 58 -0.59 -1.58 1.51
C LEU A 58 0.44 -2.69 1.36
N VAL A 59 1.01 -3.15 2.47
CA VAL A 59 1.91 -4.32 2.51
C VAL A 59 1.22 -5.43 3.29
N GLN A 60 1.17 -6.62 2.72
CA GLN A 60 0.58 -7.77 3.41
C GLN A 60 1.54 -8.36 4.44
N GLY A 61 1.05 -8.50 5.67
CA GLY A 61 1.82 -9.05 6.78
C GLY A 61 1.01 -9.08 8.07
N TYR A 62 1.50 -9.78 9.07
CA TYR A 62 0.83 -9.92 10.37
C TYR A 62 1.84 -10.12 11.49
N LEU A 63 1.42 -9.93 12.73
CA LEU A 63 2.18 -10.28 13.92
C LEU A 63 1.87 -11.72 14.34
N LYS A 64 2.92 -12.51 14.52
CA LYS A 64 2.81 -13.86 15.09
C LYS A 64 2.21 -13.76 16.50
N ASN A 65 1.28 -14.65 16.83
CA ASN A 65 0.60 -14.70 18.12
C ASN A 65 -0.16 -13.41 18.53
N GLY A 66 -0.53 -12.55 17.55
CA GLY A 66 -1.35 -11.37 17.78
C GLY A 66 -0.61 -10.13 18.30
N GLU A 67 -1.36 -9.25 18.95
CA GLU A 67 -0.90 -7.93 19.33
C GLU A 67 0.15 -7.94 20.47
N VAL A 68 1.02 -6.95 20.44
CA VAL A 68 1.94 -6.58 21.53
C VAL A 68 1.54 -5.19 22.02
N SER A 69 1.44 -4.97 23.32
CA SER A 69 0.91 -3.73 23.90
C SER A 69 1.65 -2.48 23.45
N ASP A 70 2.97 -2.53 23.31
CA ASP A 70 3.83 -1.37 23.06
C ASP A 70 4.68 -1.51 21.79
N GLY A 71 4.37 -2.50 20.94
CA GLY A 71 5.11 -2.77 19.71
C GLY A 71 4.44 -2.22 18.46
N GLY A 72 5.20 -2.20 17.37
CA GLY A 72 4.71 -1.78 16.07
C GLY A 72 5.80 -1.77 15.02
N CYS A 73 5.54 -1.11 13.91
CA CYS A 73 6.50 -0.96 12.82
C CYS A 73 6.64 0.51 12.41
N GLN A 74 7.86 0.98 12.35
CA GLN A 74 8.19 2.19 11.61
C GLN A 74 8.18 1.82 10.14
N VAL A 75 7.39 2.53 9.34
CA VAL A 75 7.35 2.37 7.89
C VAL A 75 7.70 3.69 7.24
N GLU A 76 8.62 3.65 6.28
CA GLU A 76 9.07 4.83 5.55
C GLU A 76 8.99 4.57 4.05
N ILE A 77 8.76 5.66 3.31
CA ILE A 77 8.96 5.71 1.88
C ILE A 77 10.13 6.62 1.60
N GLN A 78 11.12 6.10 0.90
CA GLN A 78 12.32 6.83 0.52
C GLN A 78 12.39 6.96 -1.00
N ASP A 79 12.94 8.08 -1.48
CA ASP A 79 13.27 8.27 -2.89
C ASP A 79 14.57 7.54 -3.29
N GLU A 80 14.95 7.68 -4.56
CA GLU A 80 16.16 7.04 -5.12
C GLU A 80 17.47 7.51 -4.45
N THR A 81 17.46 8.65 -3.76
CA THR A 81 18.63 9.19 -3.03
C THR A 81 18.69 8.68 -1.59
N GLY A 82 17.65 7.97 -1.12
CA GLY A 82 17.49 7.53 0.26
C GLY A 82 16.88 8.57 1.18
N LYS A 83 16.38 9.70 0.64
CA LYS A 83 15.68 10.72 1.42
C LYS A 83 14.29 10.19 1.78
N THR A 84 13.94 10.26 3.07
CA THR A 84 12.61 9.89 3.55
C THR A 84 11.59 10.96 3.13
N LEU A 85 10.58 10.51 2.38
CA LEU A 85 9.42 11.31 1.95
C LEU A 85 8.24 11.17 2.89
N VAL A 86 8.03 9.95 3.39
CA VAL A 86 6.94 9.60 4.31
C VAL A 86 7.54 8.78 5.44
N SER A 87 7.07 9.01 6.66
CA SER A 87 7.48 8.25 7.85
C SER A 87 6.29 8.11 8.78
N THR A 88 5.85 6.88 9.05
CA THR A 88 4.68 6.56 9.86
C THR A 88 4.98 5.39 10.79
N PHE A 89 4.52 5.48 12.03
CA PHE A 89 4.56 4.37 12.96
C PHE A 89 3.19 3.68 13.01
N LEU A 90 3.14 2.40 12.65
CA LEU A 90 1.96 1.56 12.77
C LEU A 90 2.05 0.76 14.08
N THR A 91 1.08 0.92 14.95
CA THR A 91 0.97 0.14 16.19
C THR A 91 0.67 -1.33 15.88
N ALA A 92 0.96 -2.21 16.84
CA ALA A 92 0.64 -3.63 16.72
C ALA A 92 -0.85 -3.87 16.42
N GLN A 93 -1.74 -3.06 17.00
CA GLN A 93 -3.17 -3.13 16.75
C GLN A 93 -3.53 -2.81 15.29
N GLN A 94 -2.86 -1.82 14.68
CA GLN A 94 -3.08 -1.46 13.28
C GLN A 94 -2.56 -2.53 12.31
N ILE A 95 -1.60 -3.37 12.75
CA ILE A 95 -1.06 -4.48 11.96
C ILE A 95 -1.91 -5.76 12.08
N ALA A 96 -2.81 -5.85 13.08
CA ALA A 96 -3.55 -7.07 13.42
C ALA A 96 -4.46 -7.60 12.30
N GLU A 97 -4.84 -6.78 11.33
CA GLU A 97 -5.74 -7.16 10.22
C GLU A 97 -5.02 -7.81 9.02
N ASN A 98 -3.85 -8.40 9.22
CA ASN A 98 -3.01 -9.02 8.17
C ASN A 98 -2.48 -8.05 7.10
N GLN A 99 -2.36 -6.77 7.42
CA GLN A 99 -1.82 -5.78 6.50
C GLN A 99 -1.23 -4.57 7.24
N LEU A 100 -0.18 -4.00 6.63
CA LEU A 100 0.34 -2.70 6.96
C LEU A 100 -0.26 -1.71 5.96
N ASP A 101 -1.24 -0.92 6.40
CA ASP A 101 -1.95 0.06 5.57
C ASP A 101 -1.49 1.47 5.94
N LEU A 102 -0.92 2.19 4.98
CA LEU A 102 -0.42 3.54 5.13
C LEU A 102 -1.17 4.48 4.20
N SER A 103 -1.69 5.56 4.78
CA SER A 103 -2.23 6.69 4.04
C SER A 103 -1.45 7.95 4.40
N PHE A 104 -1.11 8.77 3.41
CA PHE A 104 -0.25 9.94 3.56
C PHE A 104 -0.57 11.00 2.49
N GLU A 105 0.04 12.18 2.60
CA GLU A 105 -0.05 13.21 1.57
C GLU A 105 0.53 12.70 0.24
N PRO A 106 -0.09 13.01 -0.91
CA PRO A 106 0.31 12.46 -2.19
C PRO A 106 1.78 12.70 -2.53
N VAL A 107 2.49 11.61 -2.84
CA VAL A 107 3.80 11.64 -3.46
C VAL A 107 3.61 11.70 -4.96
N VAL A 108 4.15 12.73 -5.61
CA VAL A 108 4.03 12.94 -7.05
C VAL A 108 5.38 12.65 -7.70
N PRO A 109 5.50 11.59 -8.54
CA PRO A 109 6.70 11.33 -9.33
C PRO A 109 7.00 12.45 -10.33
N GLU A 110 8.23 12.51 -10.80
CA GLU A 110 8.58 13.40 -11.91
C GLU A 110 7.75 13.03 -13.16
N PRO A 111 7.22 14.03 -13.90
CA PRO A 111 6.46 13.77 -15.11
C PRO A 111 7.28 12.94 -16.13
N GLU A 112 6.63 11.97 -16.76
CA GLU A 112 7.19 11.14 -17.84
C GLU A 112 8.41 10.27 -17.46
N LYS A 113 8.73 10.18 -16.15
CA LYS A 113 9.82 9.34 -15.65
C LYS A 113 9.29 8.29 -14.67
N GLU A 114 9.69 7.05 -14.86
CA GLU A 114 9.56 6.04 -13.81
C GLU A 114 10.55 6.35 -12.69
N THR A 115 10.02 6.75 -11.53
CA THR A 115 10.84 7.06 -10.35
C THR A 115 10.88 5.84 -9.43
N VAL A 116 12.08 5.52 -8.96
CA VAL A 116 12.30 4.42 -8.01
C VAL A 116 12.09 4.92 -6.59
N TYR A 117 11.30 4.18 -5.83
CA TYR A 117 11.06 4.39 -4.41
C TYR A 117 11.41 3.15 -3.61
N THR A 118 11.61 3.31 -2.32
CA THR A 118 11.89 2.22 -1.39
C THR A 118 10.91 2.27 -0.23
N ILE A 119 10.18 1.18 -0.01
CA ILE A 119 9.44 0.92 1.24
C ILE A 119 10.46 0.39 2.23
N VAL A 120 10.55 1.00 3.41
CA VAL A 120 11.38 0.57 4.53
C VAL A 120 10.47 0.17 5.68
N ILE A 121 10.68 -1.00 6.26
CA ILE A 121 9.90 -1.54 7.38
C ILE A 121 10.86 -1.93 8.50
N GLU A 122 10.71 -1.28 9.65
CA GLU A 122 11.53 -1.52 10.85
C GLU A 122 10.63 -1.82 12.05
N PRO A 123 10.55 -3.07 12.52
CA PRO A 123 9.84 -3.39 13.75
C PRO A 123 10.47 -2.72 14.97
N ARG A 124 9.63 -2.24 15.89
CA ARG A 124 10.05 -1.64 17.17
C ARG A 124 9.20 -2.22 18.30
N GLY A 125 9.83 -2.58 19.41
CA GLY A 125 9.13 -3.21 20.53
C GLY A 125 8.59 -4.63 20.24
N ILE A 126 9.05 -5.26 19.14
CA ILE A 126 8.60 -6.58 18.70
C ILE A 126 9.67 -7.62 18.95
N GLY A 127 9.35 -8.61 19.78
CA GLY A 127 10.23 -9.76 20.09
C GLY A 127 9.89 -10.99 19.23
N LYS A 128 10.63 -12.09 19.47
CA LYS A 128 10.48 -13.34 18.70
C LYS A 128 9.10 -13.99 18.79
N ASP A 129 8.43 -13.84 19.92
CA ASP A 129 7.11 -14.45 20.14
C ASP A 129 6.02 -13.75 19.34
N HIS A 130 6.22 -12.48 19.03
CA HIS A 130 5.30 -11.64 18.25
C HIS A 130 5.93 -11.14 16.95
N ALA A 131 6.93 -11.84 16.44
CA ALA A 131 7.69 -11.42 15.26
C ALA A 131 6.78 -11.08 14.07
N LEU A 132 7.15 -10.04 13.34
CA LEU A 132 6.46 -9.64 12.11
C LEU A 132 6.70 -10.69 11.03
N GLN A 133 5.63 -11.05 10.35
CA GLN A 133 5.60 -11.95 9.21
C GLN A 133 5.14 -11.15 7.99
N LEU A 134 5.98 -11.00 6.97
CA LEU A 134 5.59 -10.35 5.73
C LEU A 134 5.34 -11.39 4.64
N TYR A 135 4.22 -11.26 3.94
CA TYR A 135 3.96 -12.12 2.79
C TYR A 135 4.86 -11.72 1.64
N ARG A 136 5.52 -12.71 1.05
CA ARG A 136 6.33 -12.52 -0.14
C ARG A 136 5.95 -13.50 -1.25
N PHE A 137 6.16 -13.06 -2.44
CA PHE A 137 6.06 -13.86 -3.64
C PHE A 137 7.47 -14.41 -3.97
N ASN A 138 7.61 -15.72 -3.93
CA ASN A 138 8.85 -16.41 -4.28
C ASN A 138 8.55 -17.41 -5.40
N SER A 139 8.53 -16.95 -6.63
CA SER A 139 8.32 -17.80 -7.78
C SER A 139 9.34 -17.53 -8.87
N SER A 140 9.58 -18.54 -9.70
CA SER A 140 10.34 -18.41 -10.93
C SER A 140 9.67 -17.47 -11.95
N MET A 141 8.40 -17.11 -11.75
CA MET A 141 7.74 -16.00 -12.41
C MET A 141 7.81 -14.78 -11.51
N ASP A 142 8.84 -13.98 -11.69
CA ASP A 142 8.93 -12.67 -11.04
C ASP A 142 7.92 -11.73 -11.70
N LEU A 143 6.82 -11.50 -11.00
CA LEU A 143 5.73 -10.64 -11.47
C LEU A 143 6.02 -9.15 -11.26
N TYR A 144 7.12 -8.85 -10.57
CA TYR A 144 7.63 -7.51 -10.40
C TYR A 144 9.17 -7.48 -10.55
N PRO A 145 9.68 -7.67 -11.79
CA PRO A 145 11.11 -7.88 -12.06
C PRO A 145 11.99 -6.69 -11.68
N ASN A 146 11.40 -5.49 -11.55
CA ASN A 146 12.13 -4.27 -11.20
C ASN A 146 12.22 -4.02 -9.69
N GLY A 147 11.61 -4.88 -8.87
CA GLY A 147 11.66 -4.78 -7.42
C GLY A 147 12.86 -5.52 -6.82
N LYS A 148 13.43 -4.96 -5.75
CA LYS A 148 14.45 -5.62 -4.94
C LYS A 148 13.99 -5.68 -3.50
N LEU A 149 13.94 -6.90 -2.96
CA LEU A 149 13.68 -7.15 -1.55
C LEU A 149 15.00 -7.35 -0.82
N SER A 150 15.20 -6.69 0.32
CA SER A 150 16.32 -6.99 1.18
C SER A 150 15.95 -7.02 2.65
N ARG A 151 16.75 -7.77 3.45
CA ARG A 151 16.67 -7.80 4.91
C ARG A 151 18.05 -7.53 5.48
N ASN A 152 18.16 -6.48 6.30
CA ASN A 152 19.42 -6.04 6.89
C ASN A 152 20.53 -5.79 5.85
N GLY A 153 20.15 -5.24 4.68
CA GLY A 153 21.03 -4.97 3.55
C GLY A 153 21.44 -6.19 2.72
N LYS A 154 20.96 -7.40 3.10
CA LYS A 154 21.18 -8.62 2.31
C LYS A 154 19.98 -8.85 1.40
N GLU A 155 20.24 -9.04 0.10
CA GLU A 155 19.21 -9.33 -0.88
C GLU A 155 18.50 -10.65 -0.58
N GLU A 156 17.17 -10.62 -0.67
CA GLU A 156 16.27 -11.74 -0.50
C GLU A 156 15.61 -12.10 -1.84
N ASN A 157 15.28 -13.36 -2.04
CA ASN A 157 14.58 -13.80 -3.25
C ASN A 157 13.12 -13.37 -3.25
N GLY A 158 12.64 -12.90 -4.39
CA GLY A 158 11.25 -12.49 -4.63
C GLY A 158 10.96 -11.07 -4.15
N ASN A 159 9.68 -10.75 -4.06
CA ASN A 159 9.18 -9.44 -3.69
C ASN A 159 8.12 -9.56 -2.60
N LEU A 160 7.96 -8.53 -1.76
CA LEU A 160 6.82 -8.43 -0.85
C LEU A 160 5.51 -8.41 -1.64
N ILE A 161 4.44 -8.87 -1.01
CA ILE A 161 3.09 -8.67 -1.54
C ILE A 161 2.62 -7.30 -1.07
N PHE A 162 2.53 -6.35 -2.00
CA PHE A 162 2.17 -4.96 -1.71
C PHE A 162 1.38 -4.32 -2.85
N SER A 163 0.74 -3.22 -2.55
CA SER A 163 0.07 -2.36 -3.53
C SER A 163 0.39 -0.91 -3.24
N VAL A 164 0.60 -0.14 -4.29
CA VAL A 164 0.76 1.33 -4.25
C VAL A 164 -0.36 1.93 -5.07
N TYR A 165 -1.15 2.82 -4.48
CA TYR A 165 -2.31 3.39 -5.16
C TYR A 165 -2.61 4.80 -4.67
N GLN A 166 -3.46 5.51 -5.42
CA GLN A 166 -4.05 6.79 -5.04
C GLN A 166 -5.55 6.61 -4.82
N ILE A 167 -6.07 7.18 -3.74
CA ILE A 167 -7.51 7.29 -3.54
C ILE A 167 -8.00 8.51 -4.30
N LYS A 168 -8.81 8.26 -5.32
CA LYS A 168 -9.49 9.31 -6.09
C LYS A 168 -10.91 9.45 -5.58
N THR A 169 -11.36 10.68 -5.39
CA THR A 169 -12.76 10.98 -5.13
C THR A 169 -13.34 11.69 -6.34
N GLY A 170 -14.57 11.38 -6.67
CA GLY A 170 -15.24 12.03 -7.79
C GLY A 170 -16.73 11.80 -7.75
N THR A 171 -17.43 12.59 -8.53
CA THR A 171 -18.87 12.54 -8.65
C THR A 171 -19.25 11.66 -9.84
N ILE A 172 -19.95 10.55 -9.59
CA ILE A 172 -20.49 9.71 -10.66
C ILE A 172 -21.93 10.09 -10.92
N PHE A 173 -22.24 10.45 -12.17
CA PHE A 173 -23.61 10.61 -12.64
C PHE A 173 -24.19 9.23 -12.98
N ARG A 174 -25.01 8.67 -12.11
CA ARG A 174 -25.77 7.46 -12.42
C ARG A 174 -27.09 7.82 -13.09
N ARG A 175 -27.27 7.40 -14.34
CA ARG A 175 -28.57 7.42 -15.02
C ARG A 175 -29.33 6.17 -14.59
N ASN A 176 -30.29 6.31 -13.68
CA ASN A 176 -31.21 5.21 -13.38
C ASN A 176 -32.06 4.93 -14.60
N PHE A 177 -31.77 3.87 -15.34
CA PHE A 177 -32.76 3.31 -16.27
C PHE A 177 -33.80 2.57 -15.41
N VAL A 178 -34.94 3.19 -15.20
CA VAL A 178 -36.13 2.48 -14.73
C VAL A 178 -36.56 1.57 -15.89
N ARG A 179 -36.48 0.25 -15.67
CA ARG A 179 -37.09 -0.75 -16.56
C ARG A 179 -38.56 -0.84 -16.25
#